data_995a593699c21aff2afe1bb2b01340fb
#
_entry.id   995a593699c21aff2afe1bb2b01340fb
#
_cell.length_a   1.000
_cell.length_b   1.000
_cell.length_c   1.000
_cell.angle_alpha   90.00
_cell.angle_beta   90.00
_cell.angle_gamma   90.00
#
_symmetry.space_group_name_H-M   'P 1'
#
loop_
_entity.id
_entity.type
_entity.pdbx_description
1 polymer ?
#
loop_
_entity_poly.entity_id
_entity_poly.type
_entity_poly.pdbx_seq_one_letter_code
_entity_poly.pdbx_strand_id
1 'polypeptide(L)'
;TKVIFVIHGNSRNAEDYLSEWRPYIANKNVIVVAPKFTKESFKYFALLEMAQISGKVNKNESEYINNSISLIFNFIKSKFSLNTQTYNMFGHSAGAQFTHRYMLLSDDKRISNAVIANAGWYTFISNTEFPYGIKNSPIKISNDHMRWYTASKVNLLIGSDDIGFKSLNTSKGAQIQGINRFERANNYFNTLIKEAEKNNYVLRWNFKVLDDIDHDYKKITPIAAEILLHNIETI
;
A
#
# COMPACT_ATOMS: atom_id res chain seq x y z
N THR A 1 -23.00 -1.39 -1.57
CA THR A 1 -21.86 -1.42 -2.53
C THR A 1 -20.56 -1.15 -1.80
N LYS A 2 -19.56 -2.02 -1.95
CA LYS A 2 -18.20 -1.80 -1.43
C LYS A 2 -17.33 -1.11 -2.48
N VAL A 3 -16.27 -0.42 -2.03
CA VAL A 3 -15.30 0.23 -2.92
C VAL A 3 -13.92 -0.38 -2.66
N ILE A 4 -13.20 -0.72 -3.72
CA ILE A 4 -11.83 -1.23 -3.67
C ILE A 4 -10.95 -0.35 -4.54
N PHE A 5 -9.91 0.23 -3.96
CA PHE A 5 -8.86 0.92 -4.71
C PHE A 5 -7.75 -0.04 -5.08
N VAL A 6 -7.40 -0.07 -6.36
CA VAL A 6 -6.34 -0.93 -6.93
C VAL A 6 -5.21 -0.03 -7.43
N ILE A 7 -4.06 -0.09 -6.75
CA ILE A 7 -2.93 0.81 -7.01
C ILE A 7 -1.87 0.07 -7.83
N HIS A 8 -1.63 0.59 -9.04
CA HIS A 8 -0.69 0.03 -10.02
C HIS A 8 0.79 0.09 -9.59
N GLY A 9 1.61 -0.70 -10.23
CA GLY A 9 3.07 -0.69 -10.07
C GLY A 9 3.76 0.49 -10.78
N ASN A 10 5.08 0.41 -10.88
CA ASN A 10 5.91 1.47 -11.48
C ASN A 10 5.68 1.68 -13.00
N SER A 11 5.10 0.69 -13.68
CA SER A 11 4.73 0.79 -15.10
C SER A 11 3.58 1.75 -15.38
N ARG A 12 2.85 2.18 -14.34
CA ARG A 12 1.71 3.12 -14.41
C ARG A 12 0.53 2.61 -15.26
N ASN A 13 0.40 1.30 -15.38
CA ASN A 13 -0.59 0.58 -16.19
C ASN A 13 -1.87 0.27 -15.39
N ALA A 14 -2.55 1.31 -14.92
CA ALA A 14 -3.77 1.18 -14.10
C ALA A 14 -4.87 0.37 -14.80
N GLU A 15 -5.00 0.52 -16.11
CA GLU A 15 -5.99 -0.17 -16.95
C GLU A 15 -5.76 -1.70 -16.96
N ASP A 16 -4.50 -2.14 -16.98
CA ASP A 16 -4.16 -3.58 -16.94
C ASP A 16 -4.55 -4.16 -15.58
N TYR A 17 -4.22 -3.45 -14.48
CA TYR A 17 -4.63 -3.86 -13.15
C TYR A 17 -6.16 -3.95 -13.03
N LEU A 18 -6.88 -2.96 -13.55
CA LEU A 18 -8.35 -2.99 -13.55
C LEU A 18 -8.88 -4.17 -14.36
N SER A 19 -8.27 -4.49 -15.50
CA SER A 19 -8.65 -5.62 -16.35
C SER A 19 -8.45 -6.96 -15.63
N GLU A 20 -7.38 -7.13 -14.87
CA GLU A 20 -7.14 -8.34 -14.07
C GLU A 20 -8.17 -8.51 -12.93
N TRP A 21 -8.78 -7.42 -12.42
CA TRP A 21 -9.81 -7.50 -11.39
C TRP A 21 -11.19 -7.86 -11.92
N ARG A 22 -11.49 -7.62 -13.22
CA ARG A 22 -12.81 -7.85 -13.81
C ARG A 22 -13.40 -9.25 -13.59
N PRO A 23 -12.65 -10.36 -13.74
CA PRO A 23 -13.21 -11.69 -13.54
C PRO A 23 -13.70 -11.94 -12.11
N TYR A 24 -13.08 -11.30 -11.11
CA TYR A 24 -13.37 -11.51 -9.69
C TYR A 24 -14.53 -10.67 -9.16
N ILE A 25 -14.92 -9.63 -9.89
CA ILE A 25 -15.98 -8.68 -9.48
C ILE A 25 -17.27 -8.86 -10.25
N ALA A 26 -17.30 -9.75 -11.24
CA ALA A 26 -18.51 -10.05 -11.98
C ALA A 26 -19.62 -10.51 -11.02
N ASN A 27 -20.80 -9.90 -11.15
CA ASN A 27 -21.98 -10.17 -10.31
C ASN A 27 -21.78 -9.89 -8.80
N LYS A 28 -20.87 -9.01 -8.43
CA LYS A 28 -20.67 -8.59 -7.04
C LYS A 28 -21.03 -7.12 -6.85
N ASN A 29 -21.61 -6.79 -5.71
CA ASN A 29 -21.94 -5.41 -5.33
C ASN A 29 -20.66 -4.63 -4.91
N VAL A 30 -19.78 -4.36 -5.87
CA VAL A 30 -18.49 -3.71 -5.68
C VAL A 30 -18.15 -2.74 -6.81
N ILE A 31 -17.52 -1.63 -6.47
CA ILE A 31 -16.87 -0.71 -7.41
C ILE A 31 -15.36 -0.84 -7.23
N VAL A 32 -14.66 -1.20 -8.29
CA VAL A 32 -13.18 -1.19 -8.32
C VAL A 32 -12.70 0.08 -9.01
N VAL A 33 -11.79 0.76 -8.37
CA VAL A 33 -11.20 2.03 -8.80
C VAL A 33 -9.71 1.88 -8.92
N ALA A 34 -9.17 2.10 -10.11
CA ALA A 34 -7.72 2.09 -10.36
C ALA A 34 -7.24 3.52 -10.70
N PRO A 35 -6.86 4.33 -9.71
CA PRO A 35 -6.31 5.66 -9.98
C PRO A 35 -5.04 5.55 -10.81
N LYS A 36 -4.89 6.38 -11.83
CA LYS A 36 -3.70 6.43 -12.67
C LYS A 36 -2.81 7.60 -12.23
N PHE A 37 -1.71 7.27 -11.56
CA PHE A 37 -0.67 8.23 -11.22
C PHE A 37 0.35 8.28 -12.37
N THR A 38 0.23 9.22 -13.30
CA THR A 38 1.13 9.31 -14.46
C THR A 38 2.55 9.68 -14.05
N LYS A 39 3.56 9.36 -14.87
CA LYS A 39 4.96 9.70 -14.58
C LYS A 39 5.21 11.21 -14.65
N GLU A 40 4.49 11.89 -15.52
CA GLU A 40 4.60 13.32 -15.77
C GLU A 40 4.12 14.12 -14.56
N SER A 41 2.96 13.75 -14.01
CA SER A 41 2.32 14.52 -12.92
C SER A 41 2.67 14.00 -11.52
N PHE A 42 2.98 12.69 -11.40
CA PHE A 42 3.19 12.02 -10.10
C PHE A 42 4.46 11.17 -10.13
N LYS A 43 5.59 11.83 -10.28
CA LYS A 43 6.90 11.17 -10.46
C LYS A 43 7.24 10.23 -9.30
N TYR A 44 6.95 10.64 -8.09
CA TYR A 44 7.26 9.93 -6.85
C TYR A 44 6.01 9.46 -6.11
N PHE A 45 4.94 9.08 -6.84
CA PHE A 45 3.65 8.69 -6.24
C PHE A 45 3.78 7.64 -5.13
N ALA A 46 4.68 6.67 -5.31
CA ALA A 46 4.93 5.63 -4.31
C ALA A 46 5.50 6.19 -2.98
N LEU A 47 5.97 7.43 -2.99
CA LEU A 47 6.43 8.22 -1.84
C LEU A 47 5.46 9.36 -1.50
N LEU A 48 4.24 9.32 -2.04
CA LEU A 48 3.19 10.34 -1.86
C LEU A 48 3.63 11.75 -2.27
N GLU A 49 4.58 11.89 -3.22
CA GLU A 49 5.27 13.12 -3.61
C GLU A 49 6.02 13.83 -2.45
N MET A 50 6.16 13.15 -1.30
CA MET A 50 6.83 13.70 -0.09
C MET A 50 8.35 13.60 -0.13
N ALA A 51 8.89 12.69 -0.97
CA ALA A 51 10.33 12.51 -1.14
C ALA A 51 10.67 11.95 -2.50
N GLN A 52 11.95 12.06 -2.86
CA GLN A 52 12.56 11.40 -4.01
C GLN A 52 13.12 10.03 -3.62
N ILE A 53 13.40 9.17 -4.59
CA ILE A 53 14.04 7.86 -4.39
C ILE A 53 15.42 8.00 -3.72
N SER A 54 16.10 9.14 -3.94
CA SER A 54 17.39 9.46 -3.29
C SER A 54 17.28 9.69 -1.77
N GLY A 55 16.08 9.82 -1.23
CA GLY A 55 15.82 10.19 0.16
C GLY A 55 15.65 11.69 0.39
N LYS A 56 15.81 12.54 -0.67
CA LYS A 56 15.58 13.97 -0.53
C LYS A 56 14.10 14.26 -0.29
N VAL A 57 13.79 14.84 0.86
CA VAL A 57 12.42 15.24 1.24
C VAL A 57 11.96 16.44 0.41
N ASN A 58 10.73 16.38 -0.09
CA ASN A 58 10.03 17.49 -0.70
C ASN A 58 9.49 18.39 0.42
N LYS A 59 9.82 19.68 0.38
CA LYS A 59 9.37 20.67 1.37
C LYS A 59 8.08 21.37 0.98
N ASN A 60 7.60 21.16 -0.25
CA ASN A 60 6.35 21.75 -0.72
C ASN A 60 5.17 20.85 -0.38
N GLU A 61 4.53 21.09 0.74
CA GLU A 61 3.40 20.30 1.22
C GLU A 61 2.18 20.33 0.29
N SER A 62 2.05 21.38 -0.55
CA SER A 62 0.94 21.47 -1.51
C SER A 62 1.01 20.44 -2.65
N GLU A 63 2.18 19.83 -2.84
CA GLU A 63 2.38 18.75 -3.82
C GLU A 63 2.08 17.35 -3.26
N TYR A 64 1.88 17.22 -1.95
CA TYR A 64 1.65 15.92 -1.34
C TYR A 64 0.31 15.33 -1.76
N ILE A 65 0.30 14.02 -2.00
CA ILE A 65 -0.89 13.27 -2.42
C ILE A 65 -1.40 12.29 -1.38
N ASN A 66 -1.06 12.52 -0.10
CA ASN A 66 -1.53 11.69 1.02
C ASN A 66 -3.04 11.81 1.31
N ASN A 67 -3.75 12.68 0.63
CA ASN A 67 -5.21 12.79 0.66
C ASN A 67 -5.90 12.32 -0.63
N SER A 68 -5.14 11.85 -1.63
CA SER A 68 -5.67 11.56 -2.97
C SER A 68 -6.79 10.51 -2.96
N ILE A 69 -6.61 9.41 -2.24
CA ILE A 69 -7.63 8.34 -2.19
C ILE A 69 -8.89 8.81 -1.46
N SER A 70 -8.73 9.60 -0.38
CA SER A 70 -9.87 10.16 0.35
C SER A 70 -10.72 11.09 -0.53
N LEU A 71 -10.08 11.92 -1.35
CA LEU A 71 -10.75 12.80 -2.30
C LEU A 71 -11.50 12.00 -3.38
N ILE A 72 -10.85 11.01 -3.98
CA ILE A 72 -11.48 10.14 -4.97
C ILE A 72 -12.65 9.36 -4.34
N PHE A 73 -12.49 8.85 -3.13
CA PHE A 73 -13.56 8.14 -2.43
C PHE A 73 -14.78 9.03 -2.17
N ASN A 74 -14.57 10.27 -1.72
CA ASN A 74 -15.65 11.23 -1.51
C ASN A 74 -16.37 11.55 -2.83
N PHE A 75 -15.62 11.75 -3.92
CA PHE A 75 -16.19 11.97 -5.25
C PHE A 75 -17.06 10.79 -5.71
N ILE A 76 -16.57 9.56 -5.56
CA ILE A 76 -17.30 8.34 -5.95
C ILE A 76 -18.56 8.17 -5.09
N LYS A 77 -18.46 8.38 -3.79
CA LYS A 77 -19.62 8.34 -2.88
C LYS A 77 -20.72 9.31 -3.34
N SER A 78 -20.34 10.53 -3.63
CA SER A 78 -21.29 11.55 -4.10
C SER A 78 -21.87 11.18 -5.46
N LYS A 79 -21.02 10.83 -6.43
CA LYS A 79 -21.42 10.54 -7.81
C LYS A 79 -22.38 9.36 -7.93
N PHE A 80 -22.21 8.33 -7.11
CA PHE A 80 -23.00 7.10 -7.14
C PHE A 80 -23.94 6.94 -5.96
N SER A 81 -24.11 8.00 -5.14
CA SER A 81 -24.97 8.00 -3.94
C SER A 81 -24.72 6.80 -3.00
N LEU A 82 -23.43 6.49 -2.74
CA LEU A 82 -23.05 5.32 -1.96
C LEU A 82 -23.19 5.56 -0.45
N ASN A 83 -23.80 4.61 0.25
CA ASN A 83 -23.93 4.64 1.72
C ASN A 83 -22.71 4.10 2.46
N THR A 84 -21.75 3.44 1.76
CA THR A 84 -20.54 2.91 2.41
C THR A 84 -19.70 4.01 3.03
N GLN A 85 -19.16 3.74 4.22
CA GLN A 85 -18.29 4.69 4.96
C GLN A 85 -16.81 4.29 4.87
N THR A 86 -16.52 3.10 4.34
CA THR A 86 -15.18 2.54 4.26
C THR A 86 -14.88 2.01 2.87
N TYR A 87 -13.61 1.78 2.59
CA TYR A 87 -13.12 1.16 1.37
C TYR A 87 -11.98 0.20 1.65
N ASN A 88 -11.69 -0.67 0.69
CA ASN A 88 -10.54 -1.56 0.71
C ASN A 88 -9.45 -1.06 -0.23
N MET A 89 -8.21 -1.48 -0.01
CA MET A 89 -7.08 -1.14 -0.87
C MET A 89 -6.28 -2.38 -1.26
N PHE A 90 -5.86 -2.43 -2.51
CA PHE A 90 -4.84 -3.34 -3.02
C PHE A 90 -3.72 -2.54 -3.67
N GLY A 91 -2.48 -2.83 -3.30
CA GLY A 91 -1.31 -2.28 -3.97
C GLY A 91 -0.28 -3.36 -4.26
N HIS A 92 0.31 -3.32 -5.45
CA HIS A 92 1.41 -4.21 -5.85
C HIS A 92 2.64 -3.39 -6.23
N SER A 93 3.83 -3.86 -5.85
CA SER A 93 5.11 -3.22 -6.21
C SER A 93 5.17 -1.76 -5.72
N ALA A 94 5.29 -0.78 -6.62
CA ALA A 94 5.21 0.64 -6.29
C ALA A 94 3.83 1.03 -5.71
N GLY A 95 2.75 0.36 -6.12
CA GLY A 95 1.42 0.52 -5.53
C GLY A 95 1.35 0.01 -4.10
N ALA A 96 2.06 -1.06 -3.77
CA ALA A 96 2.21 -1.52 -2.39
C ALA A 96 2.98 -0.52 -1.52
N GLN A 97 4.02 0.09 -2.10
CA GLN A 97 4.75 1.18 -1.46
C GLN A 97 3.86 2.41 -1.21
N PHE A 98 3.00 2.76 -2.18
CA PHE A 98 1.99 3.80 -2.00
C PHE A 98 1.02 3.43 -0.87
N THR A 99 0.44 2.23 -0.92
CA THR A 99 -0.63 1.82 0.01
C THR A 99 -0.18 1.87 1.47
N HIS A 100 0.99 1.28 1.81
CA HIS A 100 1.44 1.32 3.21
C HIS A 100 1.81 2.73 3.68
N ARG A 101 2.38 3.58 2.79
CA ARG A 101 2.68 4.97 3.13
C ARG A 101 1.43 5.82 3.21
N TYR A 102 0.45 5.59 2.36
CA TYR A 102 -0.85 6.25 2.46
C TYR A 102 -1.51 5.95 3.81
N MET A 103 -1.52 4.69 4.23
CA MET A 103 -2.00 4.32 5.57
C MET A 103 -1.19 4.97 6.70
N LEU A 104 0.11 5.11 6.53
CA LEU A 104 1.00 5.64 7.56
C LEU A 104 0.97 7.18 7.67
N LEU A 105 0.76 7.89 6.53
CA LEU A 105 0.99 9.34 6.40
C LEU A 105 -0.28 10.12 5.99
N SER A 106 -1.43 9.45 5.88
CA SER A 106 -2.72 10.08 5.64
C SER A 106 -3.56 10.11 6.91
N ASP A 107 -4.39 11.13 7.08
CA ASP A 107 -5.38 11.17 8.17
C ASP A 107 -6.63 10.32 7.89
N ASP A 108 -6.73 9.71 6.70
CA ASP A 108 -7.89 8.90 6.31
C ASP A 108 -7.87 7.51 6.93
N LYS A 109 -8.69 7.30 7.95
CA LYS A 109 -8.83 6.03 8.68
C LYS A 109 -9.96 5.13 8.16
N ARG A 110 -10.50 5.40 6.96
CA ARG A 110 -11.63 4.67 6.38
C ARG A 110 -11.24 3.38 5.66
N ILE A 111 -9.98 2.99 5.69
CA ILE A 111 -9.50 1.75 5.10
C ILE A 111 -9.95 0.58 5.98
N SER A 112 -10.83 -0.26 5.46
CA SER A 112 -11.40 -1.42 6.17
C SER A 112 -10.50 -2.64 6.10
N ASN A 113 -9.88 -2.89 4.94
CA ASN A 113 -8.94 -3.98 4.72
C ASN A 113 -7.95 -3.58 3.63
N ALA A 114 -6.68 -3.90 3.79
CA ALA A 114 -5.66 -3.65 2.78
C ALA A 114 -4.86 -4.91 2.44
N VAL A 115 -4.45 -5.01 1.17
CA VAL A 115 -3.47 -5.99 0.69
C VAL A 115 -2.29 -5.22 0.12
N ILE A 116 -1.12 -5.43 0.68
CA ILE A 116 0.16 -4.82 0.31
C ILE A 116 1.05 -5.93 -0.21
N ALA A 117 1.28 -5.99 -1.53
CA ALA A 117 1.94 -7.12 -2.17
C ALA A 117 3.24 -6.73 -2.87
N ASN A 118 4.30 -7.48 -2.61
CA ASN A 118 5.58 -7.39 -3.31
C ASN A 118 6.16 -5.96 -3.37
N ALA A 119 6.07 -5.20 -2.27
CA ALA A 119 6.63 -3.85 -2.23
C ALA A 119 8.14 -3.85 -2.46
N GLY A 120 8.63 -2.91 -3.25
CA GLY A 120 10.05 -2.79 -3.55
C GLY A 120 10.91 -2.44 -2.33
N TRP A 121 10.36 -1.67 -1.41
CA TRP A 121 10.95 -1.27 -0.12
C TRP A 121 9.89 -0.54 0.72
N TYR A 122 10.18 -0.24 2.00
CA TYR A 122 9.21 0.23 2.97
C TYR A 122 9.66 1.51 3.69
N THR A 123 8.70 2.23 4.27
CA THR A 123 8.94 3.20 5.35
C THR A 123 8.72 2.46 6.67
N PHE A 124 9.79 2.15 7.37
CA PHE A 124 9.76 1.40 8.64
C PHE A 124 9.22 2.31 9.76
N ILE A 125 8.43 1.74 10.67
CA ILE A 125 7.98 2.45 11.87
C ILE A 125 9.09 2.51 12.94
N SER A 126 10.27 2.90 12.53
CA SER A 126 11.50 2.95 13.33
C SER A 126 12.14 4.34 13.29
N ASN A 127 13.07 4.59 14.19
CA ASN A 127 13.82 5.86 14.27
C ASN A 127 14.89 6.00 13.15
N THR A 128 14.57 5.52 11.94
CA THR A 128 15.35 5.70 10.72
C THR A 128 14.86 6.93 9.98
N GLU A 129 15.75 7.65 9.32
CA GLU A 129 15.40 8.85 8.54
C GLU A 129 14.37 8.54 7.45
N PHE A 130 13.39 9.45 7.28
CA PHE A 130 12.44 9.39 6.18
C PHE A 130 13.17 9.54 4.83
N PRO A 131 12.80 8.81 3.79
CA PRO A 131 11.60 7.99 3.67
C PRO A 131 11.78 6.50 4.04
N TYR A 132 12.94 6.09 4.56
CA TYR A 132 13.22 4.70 4.92
C TYR A 132 12.68 4.32 6.32
N GLY A 133 12.43 5.31 7.15
CA GLY A 133 11.76 5.21 8.43
C GLY A 133 10.93 6.47 8.69
N ILE A 134 10.42 6.61 9.92
CA ILE A 134 9.50 7.72 10.28
C ILE A 134 10.19 8.94 10.90
N LYS A 135 11.50 8.87 11.19
CA LYS A 135 12.22 10.00 11.77
C LYS A 135 12.29 11.14 10.76
N ASN A 136 11.99 12.35 11.22
CA ASN A 136 11.92 13.56 10.39
C ASN A 136 10.95 13.44 9.20
N SER A 137 9.90 12.62 9.34
CA SER A 137 8.81 12.56 8.37
C SER A 137 8.17 13.95 8.20
N PRO A 138 7.82 14.36 6.98
CA PRO A 138 7.16 15.65 6.75
C PRO A 138 5.77 15.72 7.39
N ILE A 139 5.15 14.57 7.64
CA ILE A 139 3.87 14.47 8.36
C ILE A 139 4.16 13.92 9.77
N LYS A 140 3.69 14.65 10.79
CA LYS A 140 3.78 14.19 12.18
C LYS A 140 2.82 13.02 12.42
N ILE A 141 3.37 11.87 12.79
CA ILE A 141 2.61 10.66 13.10
C ILE A 141 2.37 10.62 14.61
N SER A 142 1.11 10.71 15.02
CA SER A 142 0.72 10.63 16.44
C SER A 142 0.69 9.18 16.94
N ASN A 143 0.76 8.98 18.26
CA ASN A 143 0.60 7.67 18.87
C ASN A 143 -0.77 7.05 18.54
N ASP A 144 -1.84 7.84 18.47
CA ASP A 144 -3.18 7.35 18.11
C ASP A 144 -3.23 6.90 16.65
N HIS A 145 -2.49 7.58 15.76
CA HIS A 145 -2.37 7.14 14.38
C HIS A 145 -1.58 5.82 14.29
N MET A 146 -0.49 5.68 15.06
CA MET A 146 0.28 4.43 15.12
C MET A 146 -0.55 3.27 15.69
N ARG A 147 -1.37 3.49 16.72
CA ARG A 147 -2.32 2.49 17.24
C ARG A 147 -3.31 2.05 16.16
N TRP A 148 -3.88 3.00 15.41
CA TRP A 148 -4.76 2.69 14.29
C TRP A 148 -4.02 1.91 13.19
N TYR A 149 -2.84 2.38 12.79
CA TYR A 149 -2.03 1.75 11.74
C TYR A 149 -1.70 0.29 12.03
N THR A 150 -1.21 0.00 13.21
CA THR A 150 -0.86 -1.38 13.62
C THR A 150 -2.11 -2.24 13.84
N ALA A 151 -3.21 -1.68 14.34
CA ALA A 151 -4.47 -2.38 14.55
C ALA A 151 -5.34 -2.50 13.28
N SER A 152 -4.95 -1.89 12.18
CA SER A 152 -5.66 -2.02 10.90
C SER A 152 -5.54 -3.43 10.33
N LYS A 153 -6.60 -3.91 9.67
CA LYS A 153 -6.59 -5.20 8.98
C LYS A 153 -5.78 -5.08 7.68
N VAL A 154 -4.58 -5.65 7.68
CA VAL A 154 -3.66 -5.61 6.53
C VAL A 154 -3.12 -7.00 6.26
N ASN A 155 -3.06 -7.38 5.00
CA ASN A 155 -2.39 -8.58 4.52
C ASN A 155 -1.14 -8.15 3.74
N LEU A 156 0.02 -8.37 4.33
CA LEU A 156 1.31 -8.17 3.69
C LEU A 156 1.70 -9.46 2.97
N LEU A 157 1.71 -9.42 1.65
CA LEU A 157 2.01 -10.57 0.81
C LEU A 157 3.37 -10.41 0.14
N ILE A 158 4.12 -11.49 0.07
CA ILE A 158 5.39 -11.57 -0.68
C ILE A 158 5.51 -12.91 -1.39
N GLY A 159 5.86 -12.89 -2.66
CA GLY A 159 6.18 -14.12 -3.38
C GLY A 159 7.54 -14.69 -2.97
N SER A 160 7.64 -16.01 -2.82
CA SER A 160 8.90 -16.70 -2.46
C SER A 160 10.02 -16.43 -3.49
N ASP A 161 9.62 -16.28 -4.76
CA ASP A 161 10.52 -16.09 -5.89
C ASP A 161 10.75 -14.62 -6.26
N ASP A 162 10.22 -13.67 -5.47
CA ASP A 162 10.48 -12.23 -5.67
C ASP A 162 11.85 -11.80 -5.09
N ILE A 163 12.86 -12.55 -5.47
CA ILE A 163 14.27 -12.36 -5.11
C ILE A 163 15.09 -11.70 -6.22
N GLY A 164 14.44 -11.37 -7.34
CA GLY A 164 15.08 -10.79 -8.51
C GLY A 164 15.48 -9.31 -8.34
N PHE A 165 16.46 -8.87 -9.15
CA PHE A 165 17.01 -7.50 -9.09
C PHE A 165 16.37 -6.53 -10.07
N LYS A 166 15.50 -7.01 -10.98
CA LYS A 166 14.84 -6.15 -11.97
C LYS A 166 14.00 -5.05 -11.27
N SER A 167 14.29 -3.79 -11.61
CA SER A 167 13.62 -2.61 -11.03
C SER A 167 13.69 -2.53 -9.50
N LEU A 168 14.66 -3.19 -8.89
CA LEU A 168 14.90 -3.10 -7.46
C LEU A 168 15.55 -1.75 -7.11
N ASN A 169 15.07 -1.09 -6.06
CA ASN A 169 15.74 0.10 -5.53
C ASN A 169 17.06 -0.30 -4.86
N THR A 170 18.19 0.19 -5.40
CA THR A 170 19.54 -0.09 -4.91
C THR A 170 20.14 1.05 -4.10
N SER A 171 19.33 2.05 -3.71
CA SER A 171 19.80 3.10 -2.80
C SER A 171 20.26 2.51 -1.47
N LYS A 172 21.23 3.17 -0.81
CA LYS A 172 21.79 2.69 0.47
C LYS A 172 20.70 2.40 1.51
N GLY A 173 19.70 3.27 1.64
CA GLY A 173 18.61 3.08 2.61
C GLY A 173 17.71 1.88 2.28
N ALA A 174 17.48 1.58 1.00
CA ALA A 174 16.72 0.40 0.61
C ALA A 174 17.53 -0.89 0.76
N GLN A 175 18.85 -0.85 0.49
CA GLN A 175 19.73 -2.02 0.68
C GLN A 175 19.87 -2.45 2.15
N ILE A 176 19.83 -1.50 3.07
CA ILE A 176 19.84 -1.80 4.53
C ILE A 176 18.57 -2.59 4.94
N GLN A 177 17.46 -2.44 4.20
CA GLN A 177 16.22 -3.18 4.47
C GLN A 177 16.30 -4.65 4.06
N GLY A 178 17.21 -5.02 3.13
CA GLY A 178 17.42 -6.36 2.60
C GLY A 178 17.93 -6.32 1.16
N ILE A 179 18.55 -7.40 0.70
CA ILE A 179 19.17 -7.50 -0.63
C ILE A 179 18.13 -7.65 -1.75
N ASN A 180 16.93 -8.11 -1.44
CA ASN A 180 15.81 -8.31 -2.39
C ASN A 180 14.47 -7.96 -1.71
N ARG A 181 13.36 -8.03 -2.45
CA ARG A 181 12.02 -7.70 -1.94
C ARG A 181 11.54 -8.67 -0.88
N PHE A 182 11.88 -9.94 -1.02
CA PHE A 182 11.52 -10.98 -0.05
C PHE A 182 12.12 -10.67 1.34
N GLU A 183 13.42 -10.40 1.41
CA GLU A 183 14.06 -10.03 2.66
C GLU A 183 13.50 -8.71 3.24
N ARG A 184 13.26 -7.72 2.40
CA ARG A 184 12.71 -6.43 2.83
C ARG A 184 11.33 -6.57 3.45
N ALA A 185 10.48 -7.43 2.89
CA ALA A 185 9.15 -7.71 3.45
C ALA A 185 9.24 -8.39 4.82
N ASN A 186 10.11 -9.40 4.95
CA ASN A 186 10.36 -10.08 6.23
C ASN A 186 10.89 -9.11 7.29
N ASN A 187 11.90 -8.31 6.95
CA ASN A 187 12.51 -7.36 7.89
C ASN A 187 11.53 -6.25 8.29
N TYR A 188 10.69 -5.81 7.35
CA TYR A 188 9.63 -4.85 7.64
C TYR A 188 8.61 -5.42 8.62
N PHE A 189 8.09 -6.63 8.39
CA PHE A 189 7.11 -7.27 9.27
C PHE A 189 7.68 -7.56 10.66
N ASN A 190 8.92 -8.05 10.73
CA ASN A 190 9.62 -8.25 12.01
C ASN A 190 9.80 -6.94 12.79
N THR A 191 10.01 -5.82 12.09
CA THR A 191 10.08 -4.50 12.73
C THR A 191 8.71 -4.05 13.23
N LEU A 192 7.63 -4.31 12.49
CA LEU A 192 6.26 -4.05 12.95
C LEU A 192 5.94 -4.78 14.25
N ILE A 193 6.32 -6.07 14.35
CA ILE A 193 6.13 -6.86 15.58
C ILE A 193 6.89 -6.21 16.74
N LYS A 194 8.18 -5.97 16.59
CA LYS A 194 9.04 -5.39 17.65
C LYS A 194 8.54 -4.03 18.13
N GLU A 195 8.17 -3.15 17.20
CA GLU A 195 7.68 -1.81 17.58
C GLU A 195 6.27 -1.86 18.18
N ALA A 196 5.43 -2.78 17.76
CA ALA A 196 4.11 -2.99 18.37
C ALA A 196 4.26 -3.51 19.81
N GLU A 197 5.10 -4.50 20.05
CA GLU A 197 5.39 -5.03 21.40
C GLU A 197 5.96 -3.95 22.30
N LYS A 198 7.00 -3.24 21.85
CA LYS A 198 7.68 -2.18 22.61
C LYS A 198 6.73 -1.05 23.05
N ASN A 199 5.74 -0.73 22.24
CA ASN A 199 4.80 0.37 22.48
C ASN A 199 3.43 -0.09 22.99
N ASN A 200 3.23 -1.37 23.24
CA ASN A 200 1.95 -1.98 23.63
C ASN A 200 0.84 -1.67 22.62
N TYR A 201 1.14 -1.77 21.32
CA TYR A 201 0.15 -1.63 20.24
C TYR A 201 -0.40 -3.00 19.87
N VAL A 202 -1.68 -3.05 19.53
CA VAL A 202 -2.28 -4.25 18.91
C VAL A 202 -1.80 -4.34 17.47
N LEU A 203 -1.23 -5.49 17.08
CA LEU A 203 -0.85 -5.76 15.68
C LEU A 203 -1.87 -6.72 15.04
N ARG A 204 -2.54 -6.26 13.97
CA ARG A 204 -3.49 -7.07 13.18
C ARG A 204 -3.05 -7.26 11.73
N TRP A 205 -1.78 -7.01 11.46
CA TRP A 205 -1.20 -7.32 10.16
C TRP A 205 -0.94 -8.81 10.05
N ASN A 206 -1.37 -9.40 8.94
CA ASN A 206 -1.07 -10.77 8.58
C ASN A 206 0.05 -10.78 7.54
N PHE A 207 1.10 -11.56 7.75
CA PHE A 207 2.18 -11.75 6.79
C PHE A 207 2.07 -13.13 6.15
N LYS A 208 2.08 -13.18 4.81
CA LYS A 208 1.98 -14.43 4.06
C LYS A 208 3.02 -14.47 2.95
N VAL A 209 3.82 -15.50 2.95
CA VAL A 209 4.67 -15.89 1.81
C VAL A 209 3.81 -16.69 0.84
N LEU A 210 3.94 -16.39 -0.44
CA LEU A 210 3.22 -17.05 -1.53
C LEU A 210 4.23 -17.90 -2.29
N ASP A 211 4.08 -19.22 -2.22
CA ASP A 211 5.00 -20.17 -2.84
C ASP A 211 4.96 -20.08 -4.36
N ASP A 212 6.11 -20.19 -5.00
CA ASP A 212 6.30 -20.18 -6.46
C ASP A 212 5.77 -18.91 -7.17
N ILE A 213 5.66 -17.80 -6.44
CA ILE A 213 5.23 -16.51 -6.98
C ILE A 213 6.42 -15.55 -7.03
N ASP A 214 6.66 -15.01 -8.20
CA ASP A 214 7.63 -13.97 -8.51
C ASP A 214 7.00 -12.56 -8.42
N HIS A 215 7.63 -11.55 -9.07
CA HIS A 215 7.13 -10.17 -9.10
C HIS A 215 6.00 -9.96 -10.11
N ASP A 216 5.03 -10.86 -10.18
CA ASP A 216 3.90 -10.80 -11.11
C ASP A 216 2.57 -10.50 -10.40
N TYR A 217 2.01 -9.29 -10.67
CA TYR A 217 0.71 -8.89 -10.11
C TYR A 217 -0.45 -9.78 -10.57
N LYS A 218 -0.36 -10.42 -11.74
CA LYS A 218 -1.41 -11.30 -12.27
C LYS A 218 -1.58 -12.56 -11.42
N LYS A 219 -0.46 -13.11 -10.92
CA LYS A 219 -0.48 -14.25 -10.00
C LYS A 219 -0.98 -13.87 -8.60
N ILE A 220 -0.82 -12.61 -8.20
CA ILE A 220 -1.20 -12.10 -6.88
C ILE A 220 -2.65 -11.61 -6.85
N THR A 221 -3.17 -11.09 -7.96
CA THR A 221 -4.53 -10.53 -8.02
C THR A 221 -5.61 -11.52 -7.56
N PRO A 222 -5.63 -12.82 -7.95
CA PRO A 222 -6.61 -13.78 -7.44
C PRO A 222 -6.64 -13.85 -5.91
N ILE A 223 -5.46 -13.91 -5.29
CA ILE A 223 -5.30 -14.02 -3.83
C ILE A 223 -5.78 -12.72 -3.15
N ALA A 224 -5.41 -11.58 -3.70
CA ALA A 224 -5.86 -10.27 -3.21
C ALA A 224 -7.38 -10.12 -3.34
N ALA A 225 -7.96 -10.59 -4.45
CA ALA A 225 -9.39 -10.56 -4.70
C ALA A 225 -10.14 -11.46 -3.69
N GLU A 226 -9.67 -12.66 -3.43
CA GLU A 226 -10.24 -13.55 -2.41
C GLU A 226 -10.26 -12.85 -1.03
N ILE A 227 -9.15 -12.24 -0.62
CA ILE A 227 -9.04 -11.55 0.67
C ILE A 227 -9.99 -10.34 0.76
N LEU A 228 -10.06 -9.51 -0.29
CA LEU A 228 -10.79 -8.25 -0.25
C LEU A 228 -12.27 -8.37 -0.62
N LEU A 229 -12.64 -9.44 -1.34
CA LEU A 229 -14.02 -9.73 -1.73
C LEU A 229 -14.72 -10.72 -0.79
N HIS A 230 -14.01 -11.26 0.20
CA HIS A 230 -14.59 -12.14 1.20
C HIS A 230 -15.81 -11.45 1.86
N ASN A 231 -16.96 -12.15 1.92
CA ASN A 231 -18.24 -11.64 2.42
C ASN A 231 -18.85 -10.47 1.60
N ILE A 232 -18.54 -10.35 0.31
CA ILE A 232 -19.31 -9.48 -0.59
C ILE A 232 -20.41 -10.30 -1.24
N GLU A 233 -21.66 -9.86 -1.04
CA GLU A 233 -22.84 -10.50 -1.60
C GLU A 233 -22.78 -10.48 -3.14
N THR A 234 -23.23 -11.58 -3.75
CA THR A 234 -23.49 -11.68 -5.19
C THR A 234 -24.81 -10.97 -5.49
N ILE A 235 -24.89 -10.23 -6.58
CA ILE A 235 -26.10 -9.54 -7.05
C ILE A 235 -26.96 -10.54 -7.82
#